data_4238aba158295af26bd1dc47466744d2
#
_entry.id   4238aba158295af26bd1dc47466744d2
#
_cell.length_a   1.000
_cell.length_b   1.000
_cell.length_c   1.000
_cell.angle_alpha   90.00
_cell.angle_beta   90.00
_cell.angle_gamma   90.00
#
_symmetry.space_group_name_H-M   'P 1'
#
loop_
_entity.id
_entity.type
_entity.pdbx_description
1 polymer ?
#
loop_
_entity_poly.entity_id
_entity_poly.type
_entity_poly.pdbx_seq_one_letter_code
_entity_poly.pdbx_strand_id
1 'polypeptide(L)'
;MRASQQLIDHLKRTEGCRLTAYQDSASVWTIGYGHTRGVKRGDCITQRQAEQFLRDDVAEFERYVSTRVRGIRTQGQFDAVVDFCYNIGTSKIQSSPHSNANKMLESEINWLIQ
;
A
#
# COMPACT_ATOMS: atom_id res chain seq x y z
N MET A 1 -8.94 -14.14 -0.95
CA MET A 1 -8.12 -14.11 0.29
C MET A 1 -7.94 -12.66 0.71
N ARG A 2 -7.89 -12.40 1.98
CA ARG A 2 -7.71 -11.05 2.52
C ARG A 2 -6.42 -10.95 3.31
N ALA A 3 -5.90 -9.73 3.43
CA ALA A 3 -4.75 -9.45 4.28
C ALA A 3 -5.07 -9.83 5.73
N SER A 4 -4.10 -10.43 6.41
CA SER A 4 -4.26 -10.81 7.80
C SER A 4 -4.17 -9.61 8.74
N GLN A 5 -4.65 -9.76 9.97
CA GLN A 5 -4.48 -8.73 10.99
C GLN A 5 -2.99 -8.52 11.29
N GLN A 6 -2.18 -9.57 11.17
CA GLN A 6 -0.73 -9.46 11.34
C GLN A 6 -0.12 -8.48 10.32
N LEU A 7 -0.58 -8.55 9.06
CA LEU A 7 -0.11 -7.61 8.03
C LEU A 7 -0.53 -6.19 8.36
N ILE A 8 -1.79 -5.99 8.76
CA ILE A 8 -2.27 -4.65 9.12
C ILE A 8 -1.43 -4.07 10.25
N ASP A 9 -1.16 -4.86 11.28
CA ASP A 9 -0.32 -4.42 12.43
C ASP A 9 1.11 -4.12 11.99
N HIS A 10 1.65 -4.93 11.09
CA HIS A 10 2.98 -4.72 10.52
C HIS A 10 3.06 -3.39 9.75
N LEU A 11 2.07 -3.12 8.91
CA LEU A 11 2.02 -1.86 8.16
C LEU A 11 1.92 -0.65 9.09
N LYS A 12 1.13 -0.76 10.15
CA LYS A 12 1.04 0.31 11.15
C LYS A 12 2.40 0.61 11.78
N ARG A 13 3.17 -0.43 12.10
CA ARG A 13 4.49 -0.25 12.70
C ARG A 13 5.52 0.32 11.72
N THR A 14 5.52 -0.17 10.48
CA THR A 14 6.54 0.21 9.51
C THR A 14 6.26 1.56 8.88
N GLU A 15 5.00 1.89 8.63
CA GLU A 15 4.65 3.16 7.98
C GLU A 15 4.60 4.32 8.97
N GLY A 16 4.26 4.05 10.23
CA GLY A 16 3.99 5.11 11.19
C GLY A 16 2.73 5.88 10.84
N CYS A 17 2.23 6.69 11.77
CA CYS A 17 0.99 7.43 11.57
C CYS A 17 1.22 8.92 11.74
N ARG A 18 0.79 9.70 10.75
CA ARG A 18 0.78 11.15 10.84
C ARG A 18 -0.63 11.68 10.61
N LEU A 19 -1.12 12.47 11.53
CA LEU A 19 -2.49 13.00 11.47
C LEU A 19 -2.56 14.34 10.73
N THR A 20 -1.43 14.94 10.41
CA THR A 20 -1.35 16.15 9.58
C THR A 20 -0.56 15.82 8.31
N ALA A 21 -1.03 16.33 7.18
CA ALA A 21 -0.39 16.07 5.89
C ALA A 21 1.05 16.57 5.88
N TYR A 22 1.92 15.78 5.30
CA TYR A 22 3.33 16.12 5.11
C TYR A 22 3.76 15.68 3.73
N GLN A 23 4.87 16.24 3.25
CA GLN A 23 5.45 15.78 1.99
C GLN A 23 6.50 14.71 2.27
N ASP A 24 6.42 13.61 1.53
CA ASP A 24 7.44 12.55 1.63
C ASP A 24 8.72 12.94 0.87
N SER A 25 9.67 12.03 0.78
CA SER A 25 10.95 12.27 0.10
C SER A 25 10.79 12.57 -1.39
N ALA A 26 9.67 12.17 -1.99
CA ALA A 26 9.35 12.45 -3.39
C ALA A 26 8.43 13.67 -3.55
N SER A 27 8.24 14.45 -2.49
CA SER A 27 7.37 15.64 -2.45
C SER A 27 5.90 15.33 -2.65
N VAL A 28 5.47 14.12 -2.31
CA VAL A 28 4.08 13.71 -2.39
C VAL A 28 3.39 13.97 -1.05
N TRP A 29 2.25 14.68 -1.08
CA TRP A 29 1.46 14.92 0.13
C TRP A 29 0.89 13.61 0.65
N THR A 30 1.16 13.33 1.92
CA THR A 30 0.91 12.05 2.56
C THR A 30 0.29 12.27 3.93
N ILE A 31 -0.60 11.37 4.36
CA ILE A 31 -1.25 11.46 5.67
C ILE A 31 -1.57 10.05 6.18
N GLY A 32 -1.78 9.92 7.48
CA GLY A 32 -2.09 8.63 8.11
C GLY A 32 -0.93 7.66 8.00
N TYR A 33 -1.21 6.46 7.53
CA TYR A 33 -0.22 5.38 7.34
C TYR A 33 0.25 5.31 5.89
N GLY A 34 0.68 6.43 5.36
CA GLY A 34 1.18 6.49 3.99
C GLY A 34 0.10 6.70 2.94
N HIS A 35 -1.07 7.16 3.33
CA HIS A 35 -2.14 7.47 2.39
C HIS A 35 -1.81 8.73 1.60
N THR A 36 -1.99 8.69 0.28
CA THR A 36 -1.62 9.81 -0.61
C THR A 36 -2.77 10.31 -1.48
N ARG A 37 -3.78 9.49 -1.72
CA ARG A 37 -4.86 9.87 -2.64
C ARG A 37 -5.67 11.04 -2.08
N GLY A 38 -5.73 12.13 -2.83
CA GLY A 38 -6.52 13.28 -2.47
C GLY A 38 -5.97 14.12 -1.32
N VAL A 39 -4.73 13.84 -0.87
CA VAL A 39 -4.14 14.55 0.26
C VAL A 39 -3.56 15.87 -0.19
N LYS A 40 -3.84 16.92 0.56
CA LYS A 40 -3.40 18.29 0.27
C LYS A 40 -2.73 18.90 1.49
N ARG A 41 -1.92 19.90 1.24
CA ARG A 41 -1.30 20.70 2.31
C ARG A 41 -2.38 21.19 3.27
N GLY A 42 -2.11 21.03 4.56
CA GLY A 42 -3.03 21.48 5.61
C GLY A 42 -4.09 20.47 6.03
N ASP A 43 -4.20 19.35 5.32
CA ASP A 43 -5.16 18.31 5.69
C ASP A 43 -4.81 17.73 7.07
N CYS A 44 -5.84 17.53 7.89
CA CYS A 44 -5.73 16.88 9.19
C CYS A 44 -6.80 15.82 9.30
N ILE A 45 -6.46 14.69 9.92
CA ILE A 45 -7.40 13.58 10.13
C ILE A 45 -7.32 13.09 11.56
N THR A 46 -8.32 12.32 11.96
CA THR A 46 -8.32 11.62 13.25
C THR A 46 -7.60 10.29 13.11
N GLN A 47 -7.25 9.70 14.26
CA GLN A 47 -6.67 8.35 14.30
C GLN A 47 -7.61 7.33 13.63
N ARG A 48 -8.92 7.43 13.88
CA ARG A 48 -9.91 6.56 13.26
C ARG A 48 -9.91 6.67 11.74
N GLN A 49 -9.81 7.91 11.23
CA GLN A 49 -9.74 8.14 9.78
C GLN A 49 -8.45 7.57 9.19
N ALA A 50 -7.32 7.69 9.91
CA ALA A 50 -6.06 7.11 9.48
C ALA A 50 -6.17 5.59 9.34
N GLU A 51 -6.80 4.93 10.30
CA GLU A 51 -7.00 3.48 10.23
C GLU A 51 -7.95 3.09 9.10
N GLN A 52 -8.99 3.89 8.85
CA GLN A 52 -9.89 3.63 7.75
C GLN A 52 -9.19 3.78 6.40
N PHE A 53 -8.37 4.81 6.24
CA PHE A 53 -7.57 4.98 5.03
C PHE A 53 -6.63 3.80 4.80
N LEU A 54 -6.00 3.31 5.86
CA LEU A 54 -5.13 2.13 5.74
C LEU A 54 -5.91 0.92 5.24
N ARG A 55 -7.08 0.65 5.80
CA ARG A 55 -7.92 -0.49 5.39
C ARG A 55 -8.40 -0.36 3.95
N ASP A 56 -8.78 0.85 3.56
CA ASP A 56 -9.24 1.13 2.18
C ASP A 56 -8.09 0.94 1.19
N ASP A 57 -6.91 1.43 1.51
CA ASP A 57 -5.73 1.28 0.66
C ASP A 57 -5.32 -0.19 0.54
N VAL A 58 -5.31 -0.90 1.67
CA VAL A 58 -5.02 -2.35 1.66
C VAL A 58 -6.05 -3.09 0.81
N ALA A 59 -7.32 -2.73 0.90
CA ALA A 59 -8.38 -3.36 0.11
C ALA A 59 -8.14 -3.21 -1.40
N GLU A 60 -7.63 -2.07 -1.85
CA GLU A 60 -7.26 -1.89 -3.25
C GLU A 60 -6.16 -2.86 -3.67
N PHE A 61 -5.12 -2.99 -2.85
CA PHE A 61 -4.03 -3.93 -3.14
C PHE A 61 -4.49 -5.38 -3.05
N GLU A 62 -5.39 -5.70 -2.12
CA GLU A 62 -6.00 -7.03 -2.06
C GLU A 62 -6.70 -7.38 -3.36
N ARG A 63 -7.48 -6.45 -3.90
CA ARG A 63 -8.16 -6.66 -5.20
C ARG A 63 -7.17 -6.82 -6.33
N TYR A 64 -6.15 -5.99 -6.37
CA TYR A 64 -5.10 -6.07 -7.39
C TYR A 64 -4.42 -7.45 -7.35
N VAL A 65 -4.00 -7.87 -6.16
CA VAL A 65 -3.31 -9.15 -5.99
C VAL A 65 -4.23 -10.32 -6.35
N SER A 66 -5.48 -10.28 -5.89
CA SER A 66 -6.44 -11.37 -6.15
C SER A 66 -6.78 -11.52 -7.62
N THR A 67 -6.76 -10.42 -8.39
CA THR A 67 -7.13 -10.45 -9.80
C THR A 67 -5.95 -10.64 -10.74
N ARG A 68 -4.75 -10.27 -10.34
CA ARG A 68 -3.60 -10.23 -11.24
C ARG A 68 -2.45 -11.16 -10.88
N VAL A 69 -2.39 -11.59 -9.64
CA VAL A 69 -1.28 -12.43 -9.19
C VAL A 69 -1.76 -13.87 -9.05
N ARG A 70 -1.07 -14.79 -9.73
CA ARG A 70 -1.39 -16.21 -9.68
C ARG A 70 -0.31 -16.95 -8.89
N GLY A 71 -0.66 -18.11 -8.36
CA GLY A 71 0.30 -18.97 -7.66
C GLY A 71 0.39 -18.73 -6.17
N ILE A 72 -0.42 -17.82 -5.62
CA ILE A 72 -0.49 -17.62 -4.17
C ILE A 72 -1.29 -18.76 -3.56
N ARG A 73 -0.68 -19.46 -2.60
CA ARG A 73 -1.28 -20.64 -1.95
C ARG A 73 -1.49 -20.47 -0.46
N THR A 74 -0.72 -19.59 0.19
CA THR A 74 -0.77 -19.43 1.64
C THR A 74 -1.07 -17.99 2.03
N GLN A 75 -1.57 -17.81 3.24
CA GLN A 75 -1.82 -16.47 3.78
C GLN A 75 -0.52 -15.67 3.86
N GLY A 76 0.59 -16.32 4.24
CA GLY A 76 1.89 -15.64 4.29
C GLY A 76 2.35 -15.10 2.94
N GLN A 77 2.14 -15.87 1.87
CA GLN A 77 2.46 -15.41 0.53
C GLN A 77 1.59 -14.23 0.13
N PHE A 78 0.29 -14.32 0.41
CA PHE A 78 -0.65 -13.23 0.10
C PHE A 78 -0.25 -11.95 0.83
N ASP A 79 -0.01 -12.05 2.13
CA ASP A 79 0.41 -10.91 2.94
C ASP A 79 1.70 -10.28 2.43
N ALA A 80 2.69 -11.11 2.06
CA ALA A 80 3.97 -10.63 1.56
C ALA A 80 3.80 -9.84 0.26
N VAL A 81 2.95 -10.33 -0.63
CA VAL A 81 2.69 -9.66 -1.91
C VAL A 81 1.93 -8.35 -1.69
N VAL A 82 0.91 -8.35 -0.83
CA VAL A 82 0.16 -7.14 -0.50
C VAL A 82 1.08 -6.11 0.16
N ASP A 83 1.94 -6.52 1.08
CA ASP A 83 2.90 -5.65 1.75
C ASP A 83 3.84 -5.00 0.72
N PHE A 84 4.38 -5.80 -0.18
CA PHE A 84 5.24 -5.31 -1.26
C PHE A 84 4.51 -4.27 -2.12
N CYS A 85 3.27 -4.56 -2.52
CA CYS A 85 2.47 -3.64 -3.32
C CYS A 85 2.19 -2.34 -2.56
N TYR A 86 1.89 -2.44 -1.27
CA TYR A 86 1.64 -1.27 -0.44
C TYR A 86 2.85 -0.36 -0.38
N ASN A 87 4.02 -0.92 -0.15
CA ASN A 87 5.26 -0.15 -0.07
C ASN A 87 5.59 0.56 -1.39
N ILE A 88 5.43 -0.13 -2.51
CA ILE A 88 5.69 0.47 -3.82
C ILE A 88 4.60 1.47 -4.20
N GLY A 89 3.35 1.11 -3.95
CA GLY A 89 2.20 1.94 -4.31
C GLY A 89 2.15 3.28 -3.60
N THR A 90 2.63 3.33 -2.37
CA THR A 90 2.62 4.58 -1.60
C THR A 90 3.78 5.51 -1.93
N SER A 91 4.86 5.00 -2.54
CA SER A 91 6.05 5.82 -2.77
C SER A 91 6.49 5.95 -4.22
N LYS A 92 6.20 4.97 -5.08
CA LYS A 92 6.78 4.94 -6.43
C LYS A 92 5.78 4.81 -7.56
N ILE A 93 4.68 4.09 -7.38
CA ILE A 93 3.71 3.86 -8.46
C ILE A 93 2.96 5.13 -8.82
N GLN A 94 2.77 6.03 -7.88
CA GLN A 94 2.02 7.26 -8.10
C GLN A 94 2.79 8.30 -8.93
N SER A 95 4.11 8.22 -8.93
CA SER A 95 4.94 9.11 -9.75
C SER A 95 5.11 8.59 -11.18
N SER A 96 4.65 7.38 -11.46
CA SER A 96 4.76 6.78 -12.79
C SER A 96 3.47 6.02 -13.13
N PRO A 97 2.46 6.71 -13.65
CA PRO A 97 1.15 6.09 -13.94
C PRO A 97 1.15 5.19 -15.18
N HIS A 98 2.28 4.69 -15.59
CA HIS A 98 2.40 4.00 -16.86
C HIS A 98 2.48 2.48 -16.73
N SER A 99 2.06 1.81 -17.79
CA SER A 99 2.05 0.36 -17.93
C SER A 99 3.40 -0.30 -17.63
N ASN A 100 4.50 0.44 -17.78
CA ASN A 100 5.84 -0.08 -17.51
C ASN A 100 6.10 -0.31 -16.02
N ALA A 101 5.59 0.57 -15.16
CA ALA A 101 5.70 0.38 -13.72
C ALA A 101 4.91 -0.84 -13.27
N ASN A 102 3.73 -1.06 -13.88
CA ASN A 102 2.91 -2.23 -13.59
C ASN A 102 3.59 -3.52 -14.05
N LYS A 103 4.28 -3.50 -15.20
CA LYS A 103 5.01 -4.68 -15.68
C LYS A 103 6.19 -5.03 -14.79
N MET A 104 6.92 -4.04 -14.32
CA MET A 104 8.02 -4.27 -13.36
C MET A 104 7.50 -4.85 -12.06
N LEU A 105 6.38 -4.31 -11.58
CA LEU A 105 5.74 -4.79 -10.36
C LEU A 105 5.31 -6.26 -10.51
N GLU A 106 4.68 -6.61 -11.61
CA GLU A 106 4.25 -8.00 -11.87
C GLU A 106 5.42 -8.97 -11.93
N SER A 107 6.53 -8.57 -12.55
CA SER A 107 7.74 -9.39 -12.61
C SER A 107 8.32 -9.66 -11.22
N GLU A 108 8.40 -8.61 -10.38
CA GLU A 108 8.94 -8.73 -9.04
C GLU A 108 8.02 -9.55 -8.14
N ILE A 109 6.71 -9.38 -8.27
CA ILE A 109 5.73 -10.19 -7.54
C ILE A 109 5.85 -11.65 -7.92
N ASN A 110 5.94 -11.95 -9.21
CA ASN A 110 6.09 -13.31 -9.69
C ASN A 110 7.36 -13.96 -9.15
N TRP A 111 8.43 -13.19 -9.03
CA TRP A 111 9.67 -13.69 -8.43
C TRP A 111 9.49 -14.04 -6.95
N LEU A 112 8.75 -13.21 -6.21
CA LEU A 112 8.52 -13.41 -4.77
C LEU A 112 7.70 -14.65 -4.46
N ILE A 113 6.83 -15.09 -5.35
CA ILE A 113 5.94 -16.23 -5.12
C ILE A 113 6.45 -17.53 -5.74
N GLN A 114 7.61 -17.51 -6.38
CA GLN A 114 8.25 -18.74 -6.86
C GLN A 114 9.00 -19.43 -5.68
#